data_41e4a4f75d8beeb547c90454909c37ea
#
_entry.id   41e4a4f75d8beeb547c90454909c37ea
#
_cell.length_a   1.000
_cell.length_b   1.000
_cell.length_c   1.000
_cell.angle_alpha   90.00
_cell.angle_beta   90.00
_cell.angle_gamma   90.00
#
_symmetry.space_group_name_H-M   'P 1'
#
loop_
_entity.id
_entity.type
_entity.pdbx_description
1 polymer ?
#
loop_
_entity_poly.entity_id
_entity_poly.type
_entity_poly.pdbx_seq_one_letter_code
_entity_poly.pdbx_strand_id
1 'polypeptide(L)'
;MFGDTEEISVKKGDSVTLNSDLTEIMNGVSIEWRFGAEITLLAEISRWTNGFSVNDNVLDGRFRDRLKLDKQTGSLTITNISTEHAGRYLLHLGPKHLNLNQSLKAFSVSVSVWCFYSSDSVHCCGSTEAVIRLVLSALVGVATVILLVYDIRSRRADQDQTQIHTSGACS
;
A
#
# COMPACT_ATOMS: atom_id res chain seq x y z
N MET A 1 -9.55 -1.08 -27.36
CA MET A 1 -10.54 -0.54 -26.44
C MET A 1 -10.19 -1.12 -25.08
N PHE A 2 -9.62 -0.33 -24.19
CA PHE A 2 -9.30 -0.81 -22.83
C PHE A 2 -10.66 -0.95 -22.11
N GLY A 3 -10.94 -2.16 -21.65
CA GLY A 3 -12.09 -2.40 -20.78
C GLY A 3 -11.96 -1.58 -19.49
N ASP A 4 -13.08 -1.32 -18.84
CA ASP A 4 -13.12 -0.61 -17.57
C ASP A 4 -12.16 -1.27 -16.55
N THR A 5 -11.41 -0.45 -15.84
CA THR A 5 -10.54 -0.93 -14.76
C THR A 5 -11.35 -0.94 -13.47
N GLU A 6 -11.49 -2.11 -12.88
CA GLU A 6 -12.15 -2.27 -11.57
C GLU A 6 -11.14 -1.96 -10.45
N GLU A 7 -11.47 -1.03 -9.57
CA GLU A 7 -10.64 -0.69 -8.42
C GLU A 7 -11.06 -1.48 -7.19
N ILE A 8 -10.12 -2.20 -6.59
CA ILE A 8 -10.34 -3.04 -5.42
C ILE A 8 -9.41 -2.60 -4.30
N SER A 9 -9.97 -2.25 -3.15
CA SER A 9 -9.22 -1.98 -1.93
C SER A 9 -9.41 -3.13 -0.94
N VAL A 10 -8.31 -3.71 -0.47
CA VAL A 10 -8.30 -4.87 0.42
C VAL A 10 -7.33 -4.64 1.59
N LYS A 11 -7.62 -5.22 2.75
CA LYS A 11 -6.74 -5.14 3.92
C LYS A 11 -5.61 -6.15 3.82
N LYS A 12 -4.43 -5.77 4.30
CA LYS A 12 -3.31 -6.72 4.44
C LYS A 12 -3.73 -7.92 5.29
N GLY A 13 -3.44 -9.11 4.81
CA GLY A 13 -3.78 -10.39 5.46
C GLY A 13 -5.10 -11.00 4.99
N ASP A 14 -5.99 -10.22 4.39
CA ASP A 14 -7.24 -10.72 3.85
C ASP A 14 -7.02 -11.47 2.51
N SER A 15 -8.09 -12.02 1.98
CA SER A 15 -8.12 -12.61 0.65
C SER A 15 -8.95 -11.74 -0.29
N VAL A 16 -8.55 -11.67 -1.54
CA VAL A 16 -9.29 -10.97 -2.59
C VAL A 16 -9.58 -11.92 -3.76
N THR A 17 -10.79 -11.88 -4.29
CA THR A 17 -11.15 -12.61 -5.50
C THR A 17 -11.39 -11.62 -6.64
N LEU A 18 -10.61 -11.79 -7.69
CA LEU A 18 -10.76 -11.06 -8.93
C LEU A 18 -11.73 -11.83 -9.83
N ASN A 19 -12.93 -11.30 -9.98
CA ASN A 19 -14.02 -11.96 -10.69
C ASN A 19 -13.84 -11.87 -12.21
N SER A 20 -13.90 -13.02 -12.87
CA SER A 20 -13.91 -13.07 -14.33
C SER A 20 -15.26 -12.66 -14.93
N ASP A 21 -16.33 -12.69 -14.12
CA ASP A 21 -17.74 -12.52 -14.51
C ASP A 21 -18.25 -13.58 -15.51
N LEU A 22 -17.51 -14.69 -15.60
CA LEU A 22 -17.94 -15.83 -16.39
C LEU A 22 -18.65 -16.83 -15.49
N THR A 23 -19.78 -17.34 -15.95
CA THR A 23 -20.48 -18.46 -15.30
C THR A 23 -19.78 -19.79 -15.58
N GLU A 24 -19.22 -19.91 -16.79
CA GLU A 24 -18.50 -21.09 -17.26
C GLU A 24 -17.52 -20.70 -18.37
N ILE A 25 -16.36 -21.36 -18.39
CA ILE A 25 -15.37 -21.17 -19.46
C ILE A 25 -15.77 -22.06 -20.65
N MET A 26 -16.08 -21.43 -21.78
CA MET A 26 -16.48 -22.11 -23.02
C MET A 26 -15.35 -22.98 -23.58
N ASN A 27 -15.72 -24.05 -24.26
CA ASN A 27 -14.75 -24.90 -24.97
C ASN A 27 -13.99 -24.10 -26.03
N GLY A 28 -12.70 -24.39 -26.18
CA GLY A 28 -11.82 -23.72 -27.15
C GLY A 28 -11.30 -22.34 -26.71
N VAL A 29 -11.65 -21.90 -25.51
CA VAL A 29 -11.19 -20.62 -24.93
C VAL A 29 -10.10 -20.86 -23.91
N SER A 30 -9.14 -19.95 -23.84
CA SER A 30 -8.16 -19.84 -22.75
C SER A 30 -8.39 -18.59 -21.93
N ILE A 31 -8.12 -18.71 -20.63
CA ILE A 31 -8.08 -17.59 -19.68
C ILE A 31 -6.67 -17.47 -19.18
N GLU A 32 -6.15 -16.25 -19.18
CA GLU A 32 -4.83 -15.93 -18.65
C GLU A 32 -4.93 -14.76 -17.67
N TRP A 33 -4.38 -14.94 -16.49
CA TRP A 33 -4.18 -13.89 -15.51
C TRP A 33 -2.74 -13.39 -15.55
N ARG A 34 -2.57 -12.08 -15.71
CA ARG A 34 -1.27 -11.42 -15.79
C ARG A 34 -1.17 -10.30 -14.78
N PHE A 35 0.05 -10.01 -14.32
CA PHE A 35 0.31 -9.01 -13.28
C PHE A 35 1.41 -8.03 -13.67
N GLY A 36 1.23 -6.79 -13.23
CA GLY A 36 2.24 -5.73 -13.29
C GLY A 36 2.46 -5.13 -14.67
N ALA A 37 3.43 -4.24 -14.77
CA ALA A 37 3.80 -3.56 -16.01
C ALA A 37 4.44 -4.52 -17.03
N GLU A 38 5.14 -5.56 -16.55
CA GLU A 38 5.79 -6.58 -17.40
C GLU A 38 4.82 -7.68 -17.87
N ILE A 39 3.54 -7.57 -17.47
CA ILE A 39 2.47 -8.50 -17.90
C ILE A 39 2.84 -9.96 -17.59
N THR A 40 3.41 -10.21 -16.42
CA THR A 40 3.87 -11.55 -16.01
C THR A 40 2.68 -12.50 -15.85
N LEU A 41 2.75 -13.68 -16.46
CA LEU A 41 1.70 -14.69 -16.37
C LEU A 41 1.66 -15.31 -14.96
N LEU A 42 0.53 -15.16 -14.26
CA LEU A 42 0.29 -15.75 -12.95
C LEU A 42 -0.43 -17.09 -13.03
N ALA A 43 -1.44 -17.19 -13.90
CA ALA A 43 -2.25 -18.40 -14.00
C ALA A 43 -2.90 -18.50 -15.38
N GLU A 44 -3.12 -19.74 -15.83
CA GLU A 44 -3.74 -20.04 -17.12
C GLU A 44 -4.70 -21.23 -17.00
N ILE A 45 -5.85 -21.11 -17.64
CA ILE A 45 -6.74 -22.23 -17.96
C ILE A 45 -6.89 -22.28 -19.48
N SER A 46 -6.59 -23.42 -20.08
CA SER A 46 -6.80 -23.65 -21.50
C SER A 46 -7.80 -24.80 -21.72
N ARG A 47 -9.01 -24.46 -22.16
CA ARG A 47 -10.01 -25.46 -22.53
C ARG A 47 -9.71 -26.12 -23.88
N TRP A 48 -8.78 -25.59 -24.62
CA TRP A 48 -8.29 -26.20 -25.85
C TRP A 48 -7.37 -27.40 -25.59
N THR A 49 -6.42 -27.25 -24.67
CA THR A 49 -5.44 -28.29 -24.33
C THR A 49 -5.81 -29.05 -23.07
N ASN A 50 -6.95 -28.71 -22.45
CA ASN A 50 -7.32 -29.14 -21.11
C ASN A 50 -6.22 -28.84 -20.08
N GLY A 51 -5.48 -27.75 -20.33
CA GLY A 51 -4.36 -27.29 -19.50
C GLY A 51 -4.82 -26.40 -18.33
N PHE A 52 -4.12 -26.56 -17.22
CA PHE A 52 -4.29 -25.73 -16.02
C PHE A 52 -2.91 -25.48 -15.43
N SER A 53 -2.55 -24.23 -15.22
CA SER A 53 -1.30 -23.87 -14.58
C SER A 53 -1.46 -22.67 -13.65
N VAL A 54 -0.71 -22.69 -12.55
CA VAL A 54 -0.53 -21.57 -11.64
C VAL A 54 0.96 -21.38 -11.45
N ASN A 55 1.46 -20.19 -11.80
CA ASN A 55 2.87 -19.83 -11.76
C ASN A 55 3.15 -18.97 -10.52
N ASP A 56 3.08 -19.55 -9.35
CA ASP A 56 3.23 -18.87 -8.08
C ASP A 56 4.68 -18.55 -7.69
N ASN A 57 5.66 -19.14 -8.41
CA ASN A 57 7.09 -18.90 -8.22
C ASN A 57 7.64 -17.69 -8.99
N VAL A 58 6.83 -17.05 -9.84
CA VAL A 58 7.24 -15.85 -10.58
C VAL A 58 7.40 -14.65 -9.64
N LEU A 59 8.07 -13.61 -10.10
CA LEU A 59 8.28 -12.37 -9.35
C LEU A 59 8.88 -12.62 -7.95
N ASP A 60 9.97 -13.38 -7.92
CA ASP A 60 10.70 -13.76 -6.69
C ASP A 60 9.86 -14.57 -5.68
N GLY A 61 8.83 -15.27 -6.18
CA GLY A 61 7.98 -16.15 -5.37
C GLY A 61 7.01 -15.42 -4.42
N ARG A 62 6.74 -14.12 -4.64
CA ARG A 62 5.81 -13.35 -3.80
C ARG A 62 4.41 -13.92 -3.77
N PHE A 63 3.99 -14.65 -4.79
CA PHE A 63 2.69 -15.29 -4.90
C PHE A 63 2.67 -16.75 -4.44
N ARG A 64 3.78 -17.29 -3.93
CA ARG A 64 3.89 -18.70 -3.55
C ARG A 64 2.82 -19.09 -2.55
N ASP A 65 2.09 -20.18 -2.86
CA ASP A 65 0.99 -20.74 -2.07
C ASP A 65 -0.18 -19.77 -1.82
N ARG A 66 -0.27 -18.68 -2.60
CA ARG A 66 -1.30 -17.64 -2.39
C ARG A 66 -2.33 -17.57 -3.51
N LEU A 67 -2.05 -18.14 -4.65
CA LEU A 67 -2.95 -18.11 -5.80
C LEU A 67 -3.88 -19.32 -5.83
N LYS A 68 -5.18 -19.05 -6.00
CA LYS A 68 -6.19 -20.08 -6.26
C LYS A 68 -6.99 -19.66 -7.49
N LEU A 69 -6.96 -20.51 -8.50
CA LEU A 69 -7.68 -20.30 -9.76
C LEU A 69 -8.88 -21.23 -9.82
N ASP A 70 -10.07 -20.64 -9.95
CA ASP A 70 -11.30 -21.41 -10.13
C ASP A 70 -11.36 -22.01 -11.53
N LYS A 71 -11.44 -23.33 -11.62
CA LYS A 71 -11.44 -24.05 -12.90
C LYS A 71 -12.73 -23.89 -13.69
N GLN A 72 -13.82 -23.55 -13.07
CA GLN A 72 -15.13 -23.39 -13.73
C GLN A 72 -15.30 -21.97 -14.25
N THR A 73 -15.11 -20.99 -13.41
CA THR A 73 -15.33 -19.57 -13.72
C THR A 73 -14.08 -18.88 -14.24
N GLY A 74 -12.88 -19.36 -13.88
CA GLY A 74 -11.61 -18.70 -14.19
C GLY A 74 -11.31 -17.51 -13.28
N SER A 75 -12.05 -17.31 -12.20
CA SER A 75 -11.78 -16.26 -11.23
C SER A 75 -10.51 -16.56 -10.43
N LEU A 76 -9.70 -15.53 -10.15
CA LEU A 76 -8.44 -15.64 -9.42
C LEU A 76 -8.60 -15.13 -8.00
N THR A 77 -8.30 -15.98 -7.01
CA THR A 77 -8.26 -15.58 -5.60
C THR A 77 -6.82 -15.50 -5.12
N ILE A 78 -6.48 -14.40 -4.47
CA ILE A 78 -5.19 -14.17 -3.82
C ILE A 78 -5.44 -14.20 -2.31
N THR A 79 -4.81 -15.15 -1.62
CA THR A 79 -4.96 -15.34 -0.17
C THR A 79 -3.84 -14.64 0.59
N ASN A 80 -4.13 -14.19 1.82
CA ASN A 80 -3.16 -13.53 2.70
C ASN A 80 -2.39 -12.42 1.99
N ILE A 81 -3.13 -11.46 1.42
CA ILE A 81 -2.59 -10.39 0.57
C ILE A 81 -1.65 -9.46 1.35
N SER A 82 -0.58 -9.03 0.72
CA SER A 82 0.36 -8.04 1.26
C SER A 82 0.56 -6.87 0.30
N THR A 83 1.27 -5.85 0.72
CA THR A 83 1.56 -4.67 -0.11
C THR A 83 2.30 -5.01 -1.41
N GLU A 84 3.04 -6.12 -1.44
CA GLU A 84 3.75 -6.61 -2.63
C GLU A 84 2.82 -7.13 -3.74
N HIS A 85 1.56 -7.45 -3.37
CA HIS A 85 0.53 -7.89 -4.30
C HIS A 85 -0.34 -6.74 -4.82
N ALA A 86 -0.12 -5.51 -4.33
CA ALA A 86 -0.77 -4.33 -4.88
C ALA A 86 -0.29 -4.07 -6.30
N GLY A 87 -1.21 -3.71 -7.19
CA GLY A 87 -0.88 -3.44 -8.57
C GLY A 87 -1.99 -3.79 -9.54
N ARG A 88 -1.63 -3.79 -10.83
CA ARG A 88 -2.57 -4.04 -11.91
C ARG A 88 -2.58 -5.51 -12.29
N TYR A 89 -3.79 -6.08 -12.30
CA TYR A 89 -4.06 -7.43 -12.81
C TYR A 89 -4.84 -7.34 -14.10
N LEU A 90 -4.50 -8.19 -15.05
CA LEU A 90 -5.15 -8.24 -16.36
C LEU A 90 -5.70 -9.64 -16.59
N LEU A 91 -6.96 -9.71 -16.94
CA LEU A 91 -7.63 -10.91 -17.40
C LEU A 91 -7.69 -10.89 -18.92
N HIS A 92 -7.04 -11.85 -19.53
CA HIS A 92 -7.11 -12.09 -20.96
C HIS A 92 -8.01 -13.30 -21.25
N LEU A 93 -8.89 -13.12 -22.20
CA LEU A 93 -9.76 -14.18 -22.70
C LEU A 93 -9.55 -14.27 -24.21
N GLY A 94 -9.32 -15.44 -24.73
CA GLY A 94 -9.23 -15.59 -26.17
C GLY A 94 -8.86 -17.00 -26.63
N PRO A 95 -9.06 -17.30 -27.91
CA PRO A 95 -8.50 -18.49 -28.51
C PRO A 95 -6.98 -18.34 -28.64
N LYS A 96 -6.22 -19.36 -28.25
CA LYS A 96 -4.75 -19.36 -28.22
C LYS A 96 -4.08 -19.08 -29.59
N HIS A 97 -4.84 -19.15 -30.68
CA HIS A 97 -4.35 -18.96 -32.03
C HIS A 97 -4.43 -17.55 -32.59
N LEU A 98 -5.16 -16.68 -31.91
CA LEU A 98 -5.26 -15.27 -32.29
C LEU A 98 -4.43 -14.48 -31.27
N ASN A 99 -3.32 -13.92 -31.69
CA ASN A 99 -2.53 -12.94 -30.95
C ASN A 99 -3.34 -11.64 -30.70
N LEU A 100 -4.59 -11.79 -30.31
CA LEU A 100 -5.44 -10.70 -29.90
C LEU A 100 -5.11 -10.42 -28.45
N ASN A 101 -4.24 -9.43 -28.22
CA ASN A 101 -3.97 -8.80 -26.93
C ASN A 101 -5.22 -8.05 -26.42
N GLN A 102 -6.38 -8.71 -26.41
CA GLN A 102 -7.59 -8.15 -25.85
C GLN A 102 -7.67 -8.57 -24.39
N SER A 103 -7.28 -7.63 -23.52
CA SER A 103 -7.62 -7.72 -22.10
C SER A 103 -9.12 -7.60 -21.96
N LEU A 104 -9.80 -8.61 -21.42
CA LEU A 104 -11.21 -8.58 -21.13
C LEU A 104 -11.51 -7.63 -19.97
N LYS A 105 -10.72 -7.71 -18.92
CA LYS A 105 -10.85 -6.92 -17.69
C LYS A 105 -9.49 -6.52 -17.13
N ALA A 106 -9.47 -5.36 -16.49
CA ALA A 106 -8.32 -4.92 -15.71
C ALA A 106 -8.78 -4.65 -14.27
N PHE A 107 -7.93 -4.98 -13.31
CA PHE A 107 -8.15 -4.74 -11.89
C PHE A 107 -6.98 -3.94 -11.33
N SER A 108 -7.29 -2.90 -10.57
CA SER A 108 -6.31 -2.14 -9.81
C SER A 108 -6.49 -2.48 -8.33
N VAL A 109 -5.59 -3.28 -7.79
CA VAL A 109 -5.65 -3.75 -6.40
C VAL A 109 -4.78 -2.87 -5.54
N SER A 110 -5.37 -2.23 -4.54
CA SER A 110 -4.72 -1.48 -3.48
C SER A 110 -4.79 -2.23 -2.16
N VAL A 111 -3.68 -2.27 -1.43
CA VAL A 111 -3.60 -2.96 -0.14
C VAL A 111 -3.44 -1.96 0.98
N SER A 112 -4.43 -1.86 1.85
CA SER A 112 -4.40 -0.98 3.01
C SER A 112 -3.82 -1.70 4.23
N VAL A 113 -2.95 -1.00 4.95
CA VAL A 113 -2.41 -1.45 6.24
C VAL A 113 -3.07 -0.59 7.31
N TRP A 114 -3.88 -1.20 8.16
CA TRP A 114 -4.45 -0.50 9.30
C TRP A 114 -3.42 -0.47 10.42
N CYS A 115 -2.98 0.73 10.78
CA CYS A 115 -2.25 0.95 12.00
C CYS A 115 -3.26 1.18 13.12
N PHE A 116 -3.47 0.19 13.98
CA PHE A 116 -4.18 0.42 15.23
C PHE A 116 -3.28 1.26 16.12
N TYR A 117 -3.77 2.45 16.48
CA TYR A 117 -3.19 3.24 17.57
C TYR A 117 -3.54 2.53 18.88
N SER A 118 -2.68 1.63 19.31
CA SER A 118 -2.71 1.09 20.67
C SER A 118 -1.67 1.88 21.48
N SER A 119 -2.06 2.36 22.65
CA SER A 119 -1.31 3.29 23.50
C SER A 119 0.10 2.84 23.90
N ASP A 120 0.52 1.63 23.59
CA ASP A 120 1.76 1.05 24.15
C ASP A 120 2.84 0.64 23.13
N SER A 121 2.56 0.60 21.84
CA SER A 121 3.65 0.43 20.84
C SER A 121 3.14 0.62 19.41
N VAL A 122 3.56 1.70 18.77
CA VAL A 122 3.33 1.91 17.34
C VAL A 122 4.42 1.20 16.55
N HIS A 123 4.15 -0.01 16.09
CA HIS A 123 4.95 -0.71 15.09
C HIS A 123 4.29 -0.60 13.72
N CYS A 124 4.40 0.58 13.12
CA CYS A 124 4.16 0.75 11.69
C CYS A 124 5.52 0.82 10.97
N CYS A 125 5.89 -0.24 10.27
CA CYS A 125 7.03 -0.20 9.34
C CYS A 125 6.71 0.72 8.16
N GLY A 126 7.02 2.00 8.30
CA GLY A 126 6.98 2.99 7.24
C GLY A 126 7.90 4.14 7.59
N SER A 127 8.78 4.51 6.67
CA SER A 127 9.78 5.59 6.82
C SER A 127 9.18 6.96 7.16
N THR A 128 7.88 7.15 6.99
CA THR A 128 7.14 8.38 7.33
C THR A 128 7.03 8.62 8.84
N GLU A 129 6.98 7.59 9.69
CA GLU A 129 6.90 7.77 11.14
C GLU A 129 8.19 8.33 11.75
N ALA A 130 9.34 7.88 11.25
CA ALA A 130 10.62 8.43 11.70
C ALA A 130 10.74 9.92 11.38
N VAL A 131 10.26 10.33 10.20
CA VAL A 131 10.25 11.75 9.78
C VAL A 131 9.30 12.57 10.64
N ILE A 132 8.09 12.09 10.93
CA ILE A 132 7.11 12.80 11.79
C ILE A 132 7.65 12.97 13.21
N ARG A 133 8.27 11.95 13.79
CA ARG A 133 8.89 12.04 15.13
C ARG A 133 10.04 13.04 15.17
N LEU A 134 10.89 13.06 14.15
CA LEU A 134 11.98 14.01 14.04
C LEU A 134 11.47 15.45 13.92
N VAL A 135 10.43 15.69 13.12
CA VAL A 135 9.83 17.00 12.95
C VAL A 135 9.18 17.48 14.27
N LEU A 136 8.42 16.63 14.96
CA LEU A 136 7.79 16.98 16.23
C LEU A 136 8.83 17.25 17.32
N SER A 137 9.90 16.46 17.44
CA SER A 137 10.94 16.69 18.42
C SER A 137 11.73 17.98 18.14
N ALA A 138 11.97 18.31 16.86
CA ALA A 138 12.61 19.56 16.46
C ALA A 138 11.74 20.79 16.84
N LEU A 139 10.41 20.72 16.62
CA LEU A 139 9.49 21.79 16.98
C LEU A 139 9.43 22.02 18.49
N VAL A 140 9.37 20.95 19.28
CA VAL A 140 9.42 21.04 20.75
C VAL A 140 10.75 21.60 21.22
N GLY A 141 11.87 21.20 20.65
CA GLY A 141 13.20 21.72 20.95
C GLY A 141 13.33 23.21 20.69
N VAL A 142 12.85 23.70 19.56
CA VAL A 142 12.85 25.13 19.21
C VAL A 142 11.96 25.93 20.17
N ALA A 143 10.75 25.42 20.48
CA ALA A 143 9.85 26.08 21.42
C ALA A 143 10.45 26.23 22.83
N THR A 144 11.13 25.18 23.35
CA THR A 144 11.77 25.23 24.65
C THR A 144 12.93 26.22 24.68
N VAL A 145 13.74 26.31 23.64
CA VAL A 145 14.83 27.30 23.54
C VAL A 145 14.27 28.72 23.53
N ILE A 146 13.20 28.98 22.78
CA ILE A 146 12.56 30.29 22.73
C ILE A 146 12.04 30.69 24.12
N LEU A 147 11.38 29.78 24.83
CA LEU A 147 10.86 30.02 26.17
C LEU A 147 12.00 30.33 27.18
N LEU A 148 13.09 29.56 27.13
CA LEU A 148 14.27 29.80 27.96
C LEU A 148 14.91 31.16 27.69
N VAL A 149 15.06 31.54 26.43
CA VAL A 149 15.58 32.85 26.05
C VAL A 149 14.67 33.97 26.54
N TYR A 150 13.34 33.77 26.47
CA TYR A 150 12.37 34.74 26.95
C TYR A 150 12.44 34.89 28.48
N ASP A 151 12.54 33.79 29.23
CA ASP A 151 12.65 33.78 30.69
C ASP A 151 13.94 34.48 31.16
N ILE A 152 15.07 34.19 30.48
CA ILE A 152 16.36 34.86 30.81
C ILE A 152 16.30 36.36 30.53
N ARG A 153 15.67 36.78 29.45
CA ARG A 153 15.50 38.21 29.13
C ARG A 153 14.58 38.92 30.13
N SER A 154 13.48 38.26 30.52
CA SER A 154 12.55 38.80 31.52
C SER A 154 13.24 39.01 32.87
N ARG A 155 14.00 38.03 33.34
CA ARG A 155 14.77 38.11 34.62
C ARG A 155 15.87 39.18 34.58
N ARG A 156 16.50 39.43 33.43
CA ARG A 156 17.48 40.51 33.29
C ARG A 156 16.83 41.89 33.33
N ALA A 157 15.65 42.06 32.76
CA ALA A 157 14.89 43.30 32.83
C ALA A 157 14.45 43.64 34.24
N ASP A 158 14.09 42.65 35.06
CA ASP A 158 13.72 42.85 36.46
C ASP A 158 14.94 43.22 37.33
N GLN A 159 16.13 42.73 37.04
CA GLN A 159 17.38 43.08 37.74
C GLN A 159 17.82 44.52 37.45
N ASP A 160 17.66 45.01 36.26
CA ASP A 160 18.01 46.40 35.88
C ASP A 160 17.05 47.41 36.56
N GLN A 161 15.80 47.07 36.79
CA GLN A 161 14.85 47.94 37.54
C GLN A 161 15.17 48.02 39.02
N THR A 162 15.71 46.97 39.62
CA THR A 162 16.05 46.96 41.06
C THR A 162 17.30 47.81 41.37
N GLN A 163 18.20 48.00 40.41
CA GLN A 163 19.42 48.82 40.57
C GLN A 163 19.12 50.32 40.51
N ILE A 164 18.07 50.76 39.79
CA ILE A 164 17.71 52.15 39.66
C ILE A 164 17.05 52.68 40.94
N HIS A 165 16.35 51.82 41.69
CA HIS A 165 15.70 52.22 42.96
C HIS A 165 16.65 52.35 44.16
N THR A 166 17.82 51.73 44.14
CA THR A 166 18.82 51.81 45.23
C THR A 166 19.74 53.00 45.10
N SER A 167 19.86 53.65 43.96
CA SER A 167 20.72 54.82 43.76
C SER A 167 20.04 56.16 44.05
N GLY A 168 18.71 56.17 44.37
CA GLY A 168 17.96 57.40 44.63
C GLY A 168 17.74 57.75 46.09
N ALA A 169 18.33 57.02 47.05
CA ALA A 169 18.12 57.27 48.49
C ALA A 169 19.41 57.67 49.25
N CYS A 170 20.13 58.68 48.77
CA CYS A 170 21.18 59.37 49.50
C CYS A 170 21.26 60.84 49.02
N SER A 171 20.40 61.69 49.62
CA SER A 171 20.63 63.13 49.75
C SER A 171 19.71 63.67 50.85
#